data_9bbd81f93a9ee4667037244e2f409afc
#
_entry.id   9bbd81f93a9ee4667037244e2f409afc
#
_cell.length_a   1.000
_cell.length_b   1.000
_cell.length_c   1.000
_cell.angle_alpha   90.00
_cell.angle_beta   90.00
_cell.angle_gamma   90.00
#
_symmetry.space_group_name_H-M   'P 1'
#
loop_
_entity.id
_entity.type
_entity.pdbx_description
1 polymer ?
#
loop_
_entity_poly.entity_id
_entity_poly.type
_entity_poly.pdbx_seq_one_letter_code
_entity_poly.pdbx_strand_id
1 'polypeptide(L)'
;MARAGLAVTVFDRMPSLARKLLIAGRGGLNLTHSEPLPAFMSRYGGAAERLRPAVESFPPEALVAWCEALGQPTFVGSSGRVFPRAMKASPLLRAWLNRLAALGVALRPRHRWTGLDADGALRFDTPDGPASFRSAATVLALGGASWPRLGSDGAWPALLPDAAVAPFRPSNCGFRCAWSDTFRRRFEGAPLKRIALEFRGRRQRGEAVVTATGIEGGAVYALSAPLRDAIEAEGAATARLDLRPDIDTDALARRLDGPRGSLSLSNHLRRTAGLPPVAVGLVQEALHNGGDDQPLSRLVKALPLRLTAPGPIAGAISSAGGLRWGEVDERFMLRSRNSASSRSIVSFECCRVIRWSPLLDLPRARRQR
;
A
#
# COMPACT_ATOMS: atom_id res chain seq x y z
N MET A 1 -17.48 8.24 17.35
CA MET A 1 -17.35 8.04 18.82
C MET A 1 -17.42 9.38 19.57
N ALA A 2 -16.37 10.22 19.56
CA ALA A 2 -16.41 11.51 20.30
C ALA A 2 -17.57 12.44 19.91
N ARG A 3 -17.92 12.53 18.61
CA ARG A 3 -19.13 13.25 18.16
C ARG A 3 -20.45 12.68 18.73
N ALA A 4 -20.47 11.42 19.13
CA ALA A 4 -21.60 10.78 19.79
C ALA A 4 -21.54 10.86 21.31
N GLY A 5 -20.67 11.73 21.88
CA GLY A 5 -20.55 11.96 23.29
C GLY A 5 -19.77 10.90 24.07
N LEU A 6 -19.05 10.00 23.38
CA LEU A 6 -18.22 9.00 24.05
C LEU A 6 -16.85 9.59 24.42
N ALA A 7 -16.34 9.28 25.62
CA ALA A 7 -14.96 9.56 26.00
C ALA A 7 -14.03 8.68 25.15
N VAL A 8 -13.09 9.30 24.43
CA VAL A 8 -12.17 8.62 23.53
C VAL A 8 -10.74 8.92 23.92
N THR A 9 -9.93 7.87 24.07
CA THR A 9 -8.47 7.99 24.23
C THR A 9 -7.77 7.27 23.09
N VAL A 10 -6.81 7.92 22.47
CA VAL A 10 -5.95 7.34 21.42
C VAL A 10 -4.54 7.18 21.98
N PHE A 11 -4.06 5.95 21.99
CA PHE A 11 -2.70 5.61 22.39
C PHE A 11 -1.83 5.39 21.16
N ASP A 12 -0.63 5.94 21.15
CA ASP A 12 0.39 5.71 20.13
C ASP A 12 1.75 5.48 20.82
N ARG A 13 2.43 4.40 20.43
CA ARG A 13 3.77 4.11 20.98
C ARG A 13 4.85 5.11 20.56
N MET A 14 4.60 5.83 19.46
CA MET A 14 5.57 6.79 18.92
C MET A 14 5.52 8.12 19.69
N PRO A 15 6.63 8.87 19.71
CA PRO A 15 6.68 10.17 20.38
C PRO A 15 5.82 11.26 19.72
N SER A 16 5.38 11.04 18.50
CA SER A 16 4.44 11.90 17.77
C SER A 16 3.48 11.07 16.95
N LEU A 17 2.24 11.53 16.85
CA LEU A 17 1.15 10.84 16.16
C LEU A 17 1.31 10.84 14.64
N ALA A 18 0.74 9.83 14.00
CA ALA A 18 0.53 9.76 12.56
C ALA A 18 1.82 9.86 11.70
N ARG A 19 2.96 9.41 12.19
CA ARG A 19 4.27 9.48 11.47
C ARG A 19 4.23 8.81 10.11
N LYS A 20 3.53 7.68 10.00
CA LYS A 20 3.38 6.95 8.73
C LYS A 20 2.55 7.75 7.73
N LEU A 21 1.48 8.44 8.18
CA LEU A 21 0.69 9.35 7.34
C LEU A 21 1.55 10.50 6.78
N LEU A 22 2.41 11.10 7.59
CA LEU A 22 3.28 12.20 7.18
C LEU A 22 4.28 11.76 6.10
N ILE A 23 4.84 10.56 6.21
CA ILE A 23 5.75 9.99 5.19
C ILE A 23 5.00 9.66 3.90
N ALA A 24 3.79 9.10 3.99
CA ALA A 24 2.96 8.79 2.84
C ALA A 24 2.64 10.04 1.99
N GLY A 25 2.64 11.23 2.61
CA GLY A 25 2.38 12.51 1.94
C GLY A 25 3.59 13.20 1.32
N ARG A 26 4.78 12.61 1.30
CA ARG A 26 5.99 13.28 0.73
C ARG A 26 5.91 13.53 -0.77
N GLY A 27 5.31 12.63 -1.54
CA GLY A 27 5.12 12.76 -2.99
C GLY A 27 3.70 13.18 -3.39
N GLY A 28 2.91 13.67 -2.43
CA GLY A 28 1.47 13.92 -2.57
C GLY A 28 0.66 12.86 -1.84
N LEU A 29 -0.18 13.30 -0.91
CA LEU A 29 -1.04 12.41 -0.12
C LEU A 29 -2.19 11.90 -0.99
N ASN A 30 -2.10 10.67 -1.48
CA ASN A 30 -3.22 10.03 -2.15
C ASN A 30 -4.28 9.63 -1.10
N LEU A 31 -5.42 10.32 -1.11
CA LEU A 31 -6.54 10.06 -0.19
C LEU A 31 -7.35 8.85 -0.63
N THR A 32 -7.77 8.86 -1.90
CA THR A 32 -8.65 7.83 -2.47
C THR A 32 -8.57 7.84 -4.01
N HIS A 33 -9.52 7.20 -4.66
CA HIS A 33 -9.67 7.18 -6.12
C HIS A 33 -11.10 7.56 -6.51
N SER A 34 -11.25 8.26 -7.63
CA SER A 34 -12.55 8.76 -8.14
C SER A 34 -13.32 7.76 -9.00
N GLU A 35 -12.82 6.51 -9.08
CA GLU A 35 -13.51 5.47 -9.85
C GLU A 35 -14.85 5.07 -9.20
N PRO A 36 -15.82 4.56 -9.97
CA PRO A 36 -17.08 4.05 -9.44
C PRO A 36 -16.86 2.97 -8.37
N LEU A 37 -17.72 2.93 -7.35
CA LEU A 37 -17.58 2.03 -6.20
C LEU A 37 -17.42 0.54 -6.58
N PRO A 38 -18.13 -0.01 -7.59
CA PRO A 38 -17.91 -1.40 -8.02
C PRO A 38 -16.47 -1.67 -8.50
N ALA A 39 -15.90 -0.76 -9.31
CA ALA A 39 -14.51 -0.86 -9.78
C ALA A 39 -13.53 -0.71 -8.61
N PHE A 40 -13.80 0.20 -7.68
CA PHE A 40 -13.02 0.37 -6.46
C PHE A 40 -13.03 -0.90 -5.59
N MET A 41 -14.19 -1.54 -5.43
CA MET A 41 -14.35 -2.80 -4.67
C MET A 41 -13.60 -3.96 -5.30
N SER A 42 -13.57 -4.07 -6.63
CA SER A 42 -12.83 -5.14 -7.33
C SER A 42 -11.34 -5.19 -7.00
N ARG A 43 -10.76 -4.07 -6.57
CA ARG A 43 -9.34 -3.97 -6.17
C ARG A 43 -9.00 -4.70 -4.87
N TYR A 44 -10.01 -5.07 -4.07
CA TYR A 44 -9.84 -5.86 -2.85
C TYR A 44 -9.77 -7.36 -3.10
N GLY A 45 -10.04 -7.81 -4.34
CA GLY A 45 -9.96 -9.22 -4.71
C GLY A 45 -10.86 -10.08 -3.81
N GLY A 46 -10.33 -11.18 -3.28
CA GLY A 46 -11.08 -12.09 -2.41
C GLY A 46 -11.57 -11.50 -1.08
N ALA A 47 -11.10 -10.32 -0.69
CA ALA A 47 -11.59 -9.63 0.51
C ALA A 47 -12.76 -8.68 0.23
N ALA A 48 -13.15 -8.49 -1.05
CA ALA A 48 -14.12 -7.49 -1.45
C ALA A 48 -15.47 -7.64 -0.73
N GLU A 49 -16.05 -8.84 -0.75
CA GLU A 49 -17.36 -9.08 -0.13
C GLU A 49 -17.35 -8.83 1.38
N ARG A 50 -16.30 -9.26 2.06
CA ARG A 50 -16.15 -9.09 3.50
C ARG A 50 -15.95 -7.63 3.91
N LEU A 51 -15.28 -6.84 3.06
CA LEU A 51 -15.03 -5.42 3.30
C LEU A 51 -16.16 -4.52 2.79
N ARG A 52 -17.08 -5.04 1.97
CA ARG A 52 -18.17 -4.26 1.35
C ARG A 52 -18.96 -3.42 2.36
N PRO A 53 -19.50 -3.97 3.47
CA PRO A 53 -20.27 -3.18 4.41
C PRO A 53 -19.46 -2.02 5.02
N ALA A 54 -18.19 -2.27 5.36
CA ALA A 54 -17.31 -1.23 5.90
C ALA A 54 -16.99 -0.14 4.87
N VAL A 55 -16.80 -0.51 3.59
CA VAL A 55 -16.52 0.44 2.52
C VAL A 55 -17.75 1.26 2.17
N GLU A 56 -18.92 0.65 2.09
CA GLU A 56 -20.19 1.33 1.79
C GLU A 56 -20.61 2.27 2.92
N SER A 57 -20.30 1.94 4.18
CA SER A 57 -20.55 2.84 5.31
C SER A 57 -19.67 4.11 5.31
N PHE A 58 -18.51 4.06 4.67
CA PHE A 58 -17.60 5.20 4.49
C PHE A 58 -16.90 5.13 3.12
N PRO A 59 -17.62 5.42 2.02
CA PRO A 59 -17.10 5.29 0.66
C PRO A 59 -16.07 6.37 0.31
N PRO A 60 -15.41 6.28 -0.84
CA PRO A 60 -14.43 7.26 -1.30
C PRO A 60 -14.91 8.71 -1.24
N GLU A 61 -16.15 8.96 -1.59
CA GLU A 61 -16.78 10.29 -1.59
C GLU A 61 -16.94 10.85 -0.17
N ALA A 62 -17.26 9.99 0.80
CA ALA A 62 -17.34 10.38 2.21
C ALA A 62 -15.97 10.77 2.77
N LEU A 63 -14.88 10.11 2.32
CA LEU A 63 -13.52 10.51 2.69
C LEU A 63 -13.14 11.86 2.10
N VAL A 64 -13.54 12.15 0.85
CA VAL A 64 -13.36 13.46 0.21
C VAL A 64 -14.10 14.53 1.01
N ALA A 65 -15.40 14.34 1.27
CA ALA A 65 -16.22 15.26 2.05
C ALA A 65 -15.65 15.49 3.46
N TRP A 66 -15.13 14.45 4.11
CA TRP A 66 -14.47 14.57 5.41
C TRP A 66 -13.19 15.44 5.33
N CYS A 67 -12.39 15.29 4.29
CA CYS A 67 -11.20 16.09 4.08
C CYS A 67 -11.54 17.57 3.86
N GLU A 68 -12.55 17.85 3.04
CA GLU A 68 -13.04 19.19 2.76
C GLU A 68 -13.68 19.85 4.00
N ALA A 69 -14.42 19.08 4.81
CA ALA A 69 -14.95 19.52 6.09
C ALA A 69 -13.87 19.83 7.14
N LEU A 70 -12.61 19.42 6.91
CA LEU A 70 -11.44 19.83 7.65
C LEU A 70 -10.76 21.09 7.07
N GLY A 71 -11.37 21.76 6.09
CA GLY A 71 -10.81 22.89 5.40
C GLY A 71 -9.65 22.52 4.45
N GLN A 72 -9.60 21.28 3.99
CA GLN A 72 -8.58 20.78 3.07
C GLN A 72 -9.22 20.42 1.73
N PRO A 73 -9.35 21.37 0.79
CA PRO A 73 -9.95 21.11 -0.51
C PRO A 73 -9.15 20.07 -1.29
N THR A 74 -9.84 19.28 -2.10
CA THR A 74 -9.27 18.19 -2.86
C THR A 74 -9.29 18.44 -4.37
N PHE A 75 -8.60 17.61 -5.13
CA PHE A 75 -8.69 17.55 -6.59
C PHE A 75 -8.40 16.12 -7.09
N VAL A 76 -8.93 15.82 -8.27
CA VAL A 76 -8.67 14.54 -8.95
C VAL A 76 -7.50 14.72 -9.90
N GLY A 77 -6.45 13.93 -9.74
CA GLY A 77 -5.31 13.88 -10.65
C GLY A 77 -5.63 13.09 -11.94
N SER A 78 -4.79 13.19 -12.94
CA SER A 78 -4.97 12.53 -14.26
C SER A 78 -5.08 11.00 -14.20
N SER A 79 -4.62 10.39 -13.11
CA SER A 79 -4.73 8.95 -12.86
C SER A 79 -6.00 8.54 -12.11
N GLY A 80 -6.95 9.44 -11.88
CA GLY A 80 -8.13 9.21 -11.05
C GLY A 80 -7.88 9.22 -9.53
N ARG A 81 -6.64 9.41 -9.09
CA ARG A 81 -6.31 9.54 -7.67
C ARG A 81 -6.75 10.89 -7.14
N VAL A 82 -7.25 10.91 -5.91
CA VAL A 82 -7.70 12.12 -5.24
C VAL A 82 -6.64 12.59 -4.24
N PHE A 83 -6.27 13.87 -4.32
CA PHE A 83 -5.26 14.49 -3.48
C PHE A 83 -5.79 15.75 -2.81
N PRO A 84 -5.34 16.10 -1.60
CA PRO A 84 -5.54 17.46 -1.10
C PRO A 84 -4.76 18.46 -1.98
N ARG A 85 -5.32 19.63 -2.24
CA ARG A 85 -4.66 20.67 -3.07
C ARG A 85 -3.28 21.08 -2.54
N ALA A 86 -3.08 21.02 -1.22
CA ALA A 86 -1.78 21.25 -0.60
C ALA A 86 -0.70 20.23 -0.96
N MET A 87 -1.04 19.09 -1.58
CA MET A 87 -0.14 17.98 -1.92
C MET A 87 0.69 17.45 -0.74
N LYS A 88 0.32 17.76 0.49
CA LYS A 88 1.05 17.42 1.73
C LYS A 88 0.08 16.86 2.77
N ALA A 89 0.57 15.92 3.60
CA ALA A 89 -0.20 15.36 4.70
C ALA A 89 -0.28 16.28 5.92
N SER A 90 0.71 17.15 6.14
CA SER A 90 0.82 17.94 7.36
C SER A 90 -0.32 18.94 7.60
N PRO A 91 -0.88 19.66 6.60
CA PRO A 91 -2.03 20.52 6.82
C PRO A 91 -3.28 19.73 7.22
N LEU A 92 -3.55 18.60 6.56
CA LEU A 92 -4.67 17.72 6.87
C LEU A 92 -4.52 17.14 8.29
N LEU A 93 -3.35 16.64 8.65
CA LEU A 93 -3.11 16.10 9.98
C LEU A 93 -3.33 17.16 11.06
N ARG A 94 -2.84 18.37 10.86
CA ARG A 94 -3.00 19.48 11.81
C ARG A 94 -4.47 19.82 12.03
N ALA A 95 -5.22 19.99 10.95
CA ALA A 95 -6.66 20.25 11.01
C ALA A 95 -7.42 19.12 11.71
N TRP A 96 -7.02 17.89 11.45
CA TRP A 96 -7.61 16.71 12.09
C TRP A 96 -7.32 16.65 13.59
N LEU A 97 -6.06 16.86 14.01
CA LEU A 97 -5.70 16.90 15.43
C LEU A 97 -6.42 18.03 16.18
N ASN A 98 -6.55 19.21 15.59
CA ASN A 98 -7.32 20.31 16.17
C ASN A 98 -8.80 19.93 16.36
N ARG A 99 -9.40 19.26 15.37
CA ARG A 99 -10.78 18.74 15.51
C ARG A 99 -10.91 17.69 16.60
N LEU A 100 -9.94 16.77 16.73
CA LEU A 100 -9.94 15.78 17.82
C LEU A 100 -9.84 16.44 19.18
N ALA A 101 -8.97 17.45 19.31
CA ALA A 101 -8.84 18.23 20.55
C ALA A 101 -10.16 18.96 20.90
N ALA A 102 -10.79 19.62 19.92
CA ALA A 102 -12.08 20.29 20.09
C ALA A 102 -13.22 19.32 20.49
N LEU A 103 -13.10 18.04 20.15
CA LEU A 103 -14.03 16.98 20.54
C LEU A 103 -13.66 16.32 21.88
N GLY A 104 -12.66 16.82 22.61
CA GLY A 104 -12.21 16.27 23.88
C GLY A 104 -11.51 14.90 23.80
N VAL A 105 -11.00 14.51 22.62
CA VAL A 105 -10.25 13.26 22.47
C VAL A 105 -8.91 13.36 23.15
N ALA A 106 -8.63 12.46 24.11
CA ALA A 106 -7.34 12.36 24.76
C ALA A 106 -6.33 11.66 23.85
N LEU A 107 -5.19 12.32 23.57
CA LEU A 107 -4.10 11.76 22.75
C LEU A 107 -2.92 11.42 23.67
N ARG A 108 -2.50 10.17 23.69
CA ARG A 108 -1.46 9.62 24.55
C ARG A 108 -0.31 9.05 23.70
N PRO A 109 0.65 9.87 23.25
CA PRO A 109 1.87 9.39 22.62
C PRO A 109 2.80 8.71 23.63
N ARG A 110 3.78 7.93 23.14
CA ARG A 110 4.74 7.16 23.96
C ARG A 110 4.09 6.15 24.89
N HIS A 111 2.89 5.65 24.52
CA HIS A 111 2.19 4.59 25.23
C HIS A 111 2.26 3.32 24.38
N ARG A 112 3.14 2.42 24.73
CA ARG A 112 3.32 1.15 24.02
C ARG A 112 2.41 0.10 24.63
N TRP A 113 1.43 -0.36 23.86
CA TRP A 113 0.59 -1.48 24.29
C TRP A 113 1.41 -2.76 24.45
N THR A 114 1.26 -3.44 25.60
CA THR A 114 2.00 -4.65 25.97
C THR A 114 1.09 -5.87 26.20
N GLY A 115 -0.19 -5.76 25.84
CA GLY A 115 -1.15 -6.85 25.92
C GLY A 115 -2.34 -6.52 26.82
N LEU A 116 -3.04 -7.57 27.20
CA LEU A 116 -4.16 -7.54 28.13
C LEU A 116 -3.72 -8.15 29.47
N ASP A 117 -4.29 -7.69 30.58
CA ASP A 117 -4.19 -8.40 31.86
C ASP A 117 -5.25 -9.50 31.98
N ALA A 118 -5.24 -10.23 33.08
CA ALA A 118 -6.17 -11.33 33.37
C ALA A 118 -7.65 -10.89 33.35
N ASP A 119 -7.91 -9.62 33.67
CA ASP A 119 -9.25 -9.03 33.69
C ASP A 119 -9.62 -8.33 32.38
N GLY A 120 -8.79 -8.43 31.36
CA GLY A 120 -8.99 -7.84 30.04
C GLY A 120 -8.71 -6.33 29.96
N ALA A 121 -8.05 -5.72 30.94
CA ALA A 121 -7.59 -4.34 30.83
C ALA A 121 -6.35 -4.25 29.92
N LEU A 122 -6.24 -3.14 29.20
CA LEU A 122 -5.12 -2.84 28.31
C LEU A 122 -3.90 -2.44 29.12
N ARG A 123 -2.79 -3.15 28.98
CA ARG A 123 -1.51 -2.81 29.61
C ARG A 123 -0.63 -2.01 28.65
N PHE A 124 0.05 -1.02 29.21
CA PHE A 124 0.96 -0.16 28.47
C PHE A 124 2.27 0.08 29.24
N ASP A 125 3.36 0.15 28.48
CA ASP A 125 4.56 0.85 28.91
C ASP A 125 4.37 2.34 28.59
N THR A 126 4.52 3.20 29.57
CA THR A 126 4.35 4.65 29.45
C THR A 126 5.60 5.40 29.94
N PRO A 127 5.76 6.70 29.65
CA PRO A 127 6.87 7.49 30.20
C PRO A 127 6.94 7.49 31.72
N ASP A 128 5.80 7.31 32.40
CA ASP A 128 5.68 7.33 33.84
C ASP A 128 5.71 5.91 34.48
N GLY A 129 6.04 4.89 33.66
CA GLY A 129 6.07 3.48 34.07
C GLY A 129 4.89 2.67 33.52
N PRO A 130 4.76 1.40 33.94
CA PRO A 130 3.66 0.53 33.50
C PRO A 130 2.31 1.07 33.97
N ALA A 131 1.30 1.00 33.09
CA ALA A 131 -0.07 1.43 33.37
C ALA A 131 -1.10 0.49 32.75
N SER A 132 -2.29 0.42 33.39
CA SER A 132 -3.44 -0.33 32.87
C SER A 132 -4.62 0.59 32.65
N PHE A 133 -5.36 0.35 31.56
CA PHE A 133 -6.54 1.12 31.20
C PHE A 133 -7.71 0.19 30.90
N ARG A 134 -8.86 0.45 31.50
CA ARG A 134 -10.12 -0.22 31.15
C ARG A 134 -10.95 0.63 30.20
N SER A 135 -11.55 0.00 29.21
CA SER A 135 -12.44 0.65 28.27
C SER A 135 -13.68 -0.21 28.02
N ALA A 136 -14.80 0.42 27.72
CA ALA A 136 -16.03 -0.28 27.28
C ALA A 136 -15.86 -0.94 25.90
N ALA A 137 -15.02 -0.37 25.05
CA ALA A 137 -14.64 -0.93 23.75
C ALA A 137 -13.25 -0.44 23.35
N THR A 138 -12.51 -1.31 22.67
CA THR A 138 -11.15 -1.04 22.19
C THR A 138 -11.09 -1.18 20.68
N VAL A 139 -10.40 -0.27 19.98
CA VAL A 139 -10.06 -0.41 18.56
C VAL A 139 -8.56 -0.72 18.45
N LEU A 140 -8.22 -1.94 18.05
CA LEU A 140 -6.84 -2.36 17.80
C LEU A 140 -6.40 -1.91 16.40
N ALA A 141 -5.74 -0.77 16.31
CA ALA A 141 -5.23 -0.18 15.07
C ALA A 141 -3.69 -0.32 15.00
N LEU A 142 -3.19 -1.55 15.16
CA LEU A 142 -1.79 -1.85 15.46
C LEU A 142 -0.87 -1.81 14.23
N GLY A 143 -1.43 -1.66 13.04
CA GLY A 143 -0.70 -1.61 11.77
C GLY A 143 -0.13 -2.96 11.32
N GLY A 144 0.67 -2.92 10.27
CA GLY A 144 1.39 -4.07 9.75
C GLY A 144 2.86 -4.10 10.16
N ALA A 145 3.73 -4.57 9.25
CA ALA A 145 5.17 -4.70 9.46
C ALA A 145 6.03 -3.81 8.53
N SER A 146 5.40 -2.92 7.76
CA SER A 146 6.10 -1.99 6.89
C SER A 146 6.43 -0.69 7.62
N TRP A 147 7.64 -0.16 7.40
CA TRP A 147 8.16 1.04 8.04
C TRP A 147 8.23 0.94 9.58
N PRO A 148 8.97 -0.02 10.15
CA PRO A 148 9.03 -0.25 11.59
C PRO A 148 9.48 0.98 12.39
N ARG A 149 10.37 1.82 11.81
CA ARG A 149 10.83 3.10 12.42
C ARG A 149 9.71 4.12 12.60
N LEU A 150 8.57 3.93 11.93
CA LEU A 150 7.39 4.81 12.02
C LEU A 150 6.26 4.24 12.87
N GLY A 151 6.48 3.11 13.53
CA GLY A 151 5.54 2.51 14.46
C GLY A 151 4.87 1.21 14.00
N SER A 152 5.05 0.78 12.74
CA SER A 152 4.48 -0.49 12.22
C SER A 152 5.56 -1.58 12.18
N ASP A 153 5.89 -2.19 13.33
CA ASP A 153 6.94 -3.21 13.44
C ASP A 153 6.45 -4.65 13.30
N GLY A 154 5.13 -4.85 13.26
CA GLY A 154 4.53 -6.19 13.15
C GLY A 154 4.71 -7.06 14.39
N ALA A 155 5.03 -6.49 15.55
CA ALA A 155 5.28 -7.25 16.79
C ALA A 155 4.01 -7.62 17.57
N TRP A 156 2.88 -6.99 17.29
CA TRP A 156 1.63 -7.18 18.02
C TRP A 156 1.04 -8.62 17.98
N PRO A 157 1.30 -9.49 16.98
CA PRO A 157 0.76 -10.87 17.03
C PRO A 157 1.14 -11.63 18.29
N ALA A 158 2.34 -11.39 18.84
CA ALA A 158 2.77 -11.98 20.09
C ALA A 158 1.93 -11.54 21.31
N LEU A 159 1.18 -10.45 21.20
CA LEU A 159 0.30 -9.92 22.26
C LEU A 159 -1.12 -10.50 22.17
N LEU A 160 -1.42 -11.29 21.14
CA LEU A 160 -2.69 -12.00 20.90
C LEU A 160 -2.40 -13.48 20.61
N PRO A 161 -1.85 -14.23 21.57
CA PRO A 161 -1.36 -15.60 21.34
C PRO A 161 -2.47 -16.58 20.93
N ASP A 162 -3.70 -16.34 21.33
CA ASP A 162 -4.85 -17.20 21.02
C ASP A 162 -5.47 -16.91 19.66
N ALA A 163 -5.04 -15.85 18.96
CA ALA A 163 -5.57 -15.46 17.67
C ALA A 163 -4.73 -16.05 16.52
N ALA A 164 -5.38 -16.62 15.53
CA ALA A 164 -4.70 -17.10 14.32
C ALA A 164 -4.27 -15.90 13.43
N VAL A 165 -2.96 -15.73 13.30
CA VAL A 165 -2.35 -14.65 12.51
C VAL A 165 -1.62 -15.25 11.31
N ALA A 166 -1.90 -14.75 10.11
CA ALA A 166 -1.11 -15.04 8.92
C ALA A 166 0.19 -14.23 8.97
N PRO A 167 1.36 -14.82 8.62
CA PRO A 167 2.63 -14.10 8.60
C PRO A 167 2.56 -12.83 7.76
N PHE A 168 3.22 -11.78 8.23
CA PHE A 168 3.32 -10.55 7.45
C PHE A 168 4.20 -10.75 6.23
N ARG A 169 3.71 -10.29 5.07
CA ARG A 169 4.41 -10.32 3.79
C ARG A 169 4.41 -8.93 3.16
N PRO A 170 5.44 -8.55 2.37
CA PRO A 170 5.46 -7.26 1.70
C PRO A 170 4.30 -7.15 0.70
N SER A 171 3.65 -5.99 0.67
CA SER A 171 2.57 -5.66 -0.27
C SER A 171 2.79 -4.25 -0.81
N ASN A 172 2.41 -4.01 -2.08
CA ASN A 172 2.82 -2.81 -2.80
C ASN A 172 4.34 -2.57 -2.65
N CYS A 173 5.12 -3.56 -3.07
CA CYS A 173 6.57 -3.60 -2.95
C CYS A 173 7.24 -3.66 -4.32
N GLY A 174 8.52 -3.33 -4.38
CA GLY A 174 9.40 -3.64 -5.49
C GLY A 174 9.80 -5.13 -5.52
N PHE A 175 10.51 -5.52 -6.56
CA PHE A 175 11.00 -6.89 -6.75
C PHE A 175 12.45 -6.89 -7.18
N ARG A 176 13.17 -7.95 -6.81
CA ARG A 176 14.55 -8.17 -7.21
C ARG A 176 14.64 -8.64 -8.65
N CYS A 177 15.59 -8.05 -9.39
CA CYS A 177 16.03 -8.46 -10.72
C CYS A 177 17.52 -8.70 -10.69
N ALA A 178 18.00 -9.66 -11.47
CA ALA A 178 19.42 -9.91 -11.65
C ALA A 178 20.01 -8.95 -12.71
N TRP A 179 20.18 -7.68 -12.35
CA TRP A 179 20.85 -6.71 -13.24
C TRP A 179 22.32 -7.03 -13.40
N SER A 180 22.87 -6.83 -14.60
CA SER A 180 24.32 -6.80 -14.77
C SER A 180 24.91 -5.61 -13.99
N ASP A 181 26.17 -5.75 -13.57
CA ASP A 181 26.88 -4.65 -12.89
C ASP A 181 26.94 -3.38 -13.71
N THR A 182 27.07 -3.52 -15.05
CA THR A 182 27.09 -2.40 -16.00
C THR A 182 25.75 -1.68 -16.01
N PHE A 183 24.64 -2.43 -16.11
CA PHE A 183 23.30 -1.85 -16.11
C PHE A 183 22.99 -1.17 -14.78
N ARG A 184 23.25 -1.84 -13.67
CA ARG A 184 23.04 -1.34 -12.32
C ARG A 184 23.76 -0.01 -12.10
N ARG A 185 25.08 0.04 -12.32
CA ARG A 185 25.89 1.26 -12.11
C ARG A 185 25.42 2.43 -12.96
N ARG A 186 24.91 2.16 -14.16
CA ARG A 186 24.50 3.19 -15.12
C ARG A 186 23.10 3.73 -14.88
N PHE A 187 22.20 2.91 -14.39
CA PHE A 187 20.76 3.21 -14.39
C PHE A 187 20.07 3.10 -13.03
N GLU A 188 20.80 2.84 -11.94
CA GLU A 188 20.23 2.94 -10.60
C GLU A 188 19.62 4.31 -10.37
N GLY A 189 18.36 4.37 -9.87
CA GLY A 189 17.57 5.57 -9.68
C GLY A 189 16.89 6.10 -10.95
N ALA A 190 17.15 5.51 -12.13
CA ALA A 190 16.57 5.99 -13.38
C ALA A 190 15.07 5.66 -13.48
N PRO A 191 14.22 6.65 -13.79
CA PRO A 191 12.78 6.43 -13.96
C PRO A 191 12.45 5.84 -15.33
N LEU A 192 11.53 4.88 -15.33
CA LEU A 192 10.85 4.34 -16.51
C LEU A 192 9.43 4.93 -16.53
N LYS A 193 9.21 5.93 -17.36
CA LYS A 193 7.92 6.61 -17.49
C LYS A 193 7.14 6.07 -18.68
N ARG A 194 5.79 6.13 -18.58
CA ARG A 194 4.87 5.69 -19.65
C ARG A 194 5.17 4.28 -20.13
N ILE A 195 5.24 3.35 -19.19
CA ILE A 195 5.37 1.92 -19.44
C ILE A 195 4.07 1.18 -19.13
N ALA A 196 3.98 -0.07 -19.54
CA ALA A 196 3.01 -1.01 -18.98
C ALA A 196 3.71 -2.29 -18.52
N LEU A 197 3.33 -2.79 -17.37
CA LEU A 197 3.77 -4.08 -16.86
C LEU A 197 2.61 -5.07 -16.96
N GLU A 198 2.88 -6.26 -17.44
CA GLU A 198 1.89 -7.32 -17.59
C GLU A 198 2.35 -8.58 -16.89
N PHE A 199 1.41 -9.22 -16.17
CA PHE A 199 1.64 -10.52 -15.53
C PHE A 199 0.32 -11.31 -15.47
N ARG A 200 0.30 -12.53 -16.03
CA ARG A 200 -0.86 -13.44 -16.03
C ARG A 200 -2.17 -12.76 -16.48
N GLY A 201 -2.12 -12.06 -17.61
CA GLY A 201 -3.27 -11.36 -18.19
C GLY A 201 -3.66 -10.05 -17.51
N ARG A 202 -3.01 -9.69 -16.39
CA ARG A 202 -3.21 -8.39 -15.73
C ARG A 202 -2.19 -7.40 -16.26
N ARG A 203 -2.66 -6.30 -16.84
CA ARG A 203 -1.83 -5.22 -17.39
C ARG A 203 -2.01 -3.94 -16.61
N GLN A 204 -0.90 -3.33 -16.22
CA GLN A 204 -0.90 -2.06 -15.48
C GLN A 204 -0.02 -1.03 -16.17
N ARG A 205 -0.61 0.06 -16.62
CA ARG A 205 0.14 1.25 -17.12
C ARG A 205 0.61 2.09 -15.94
N GLY A 206 1.77 2.73 -16.12
CA GLY A 206 2.30 3.61 -15.08
C GLY A 206 3.77 3.91 -15.29
N GLU A 207 4.47 4.02 -14.18
CA GLU A 207 5.91 4.26 -14.11
C GLU A 207 6.58 3.26 -13.17
N ALA A 208 7.87 3.08 -13.35
CA ALA A 208 8.74 2.33 -12.46
C ALA A 208 10.08 3.04 -12.30
N VAL A 209 10.88 2.58 -11.35
CA VAL A 209 12.24 3.05 -11.11
C VAL A 209 13.16 1.83 -11.01
N VAL A 210 14.28 1.89 -11.68
CA VAL A 210 15.36 0.90 -11.52
C VAL A 210 16.05 1.15 -10.18
N THR A 211 16.18 0.11 -9.37
CA THR A 211 16.92 0.18 -8.10
C THR A 211 18.19 -0.64 -8.16
N ALA A 212 19.08 -0.48 -7.19
CA ALA A 212 20.30 -1.28 -7.09
C ALA A 212 20.05 -2.80 -7.16
N THR A 213 18.90 -3.26 -6.69
CA THR A 213 18.58 -4.69 -6.57
C THR A 213 17.41 -5.14 -7.43
N GLY A 214 16.79 -4.23 -8.20
CA GLY A 214 15.61 -4.63 -8.99
C GLY A 214 14.79 -3.45 -9.50
N ILE A 215 13.48 -3.55 -9.39
CA ILE A 215 12.53 -2.58 -9.93
C ILE A 215 11.40 -2.30 -8.93
N GLU A 216 10.97 -1.04 -8.84
CA GLU A 216 9.83 -0.61 -8.03
C GLU A 216 9.02 0.48 -8.73
N GLY A 217 7.92 0.93 -8.14
CA GLY A 217 7.09 2.01 -8.67
C GLY A 217 5.64 1.61 -8.93
N GLY A 218 4.83 2.59 -9.36
CA GLY A 218 3.38 2.45 -9.43
C GLY A 218 2.87 1.27 -10.25
N ALA A 219 3.47 1.01 -11.41
CA ALA A 219 3.12 -0.13 -12.26
C ALA A 219 3.45 -1.48 -11.58
N VAL A 220 4.59 -1.55 -10.87
CA VAL A 220 5.05 -2.75 -10.16
C VAL A 220 4.20 -2.99 -8.92
N TYR A 221 3.92 -1.95 -8.14
CA TYR A 221 3.12 -2.05 -6.91
C TYR A 221 1.71 -2.58 -7.15
N ALA A 222 1.10 -2.22 -8.28
CA ALA A 222 -0.24 -2.67 -8.63
C ALA A 222 -0.33 -4.18 -8.89
N LEU A 223 0.77 -4.82 -9.29
CA LEU A 223 0.88 -6.24 -9.55
C LEU A 223 1.61 -7.01 -8.44
N SER A 224 1.91 -6.36 -7.30
CA SER A 224 2.71 -6.96 -6.23
C SER A 224 2.14 -8.26 -5.68
N ALA A 225 0.83 -8.35 -5.46
CA ALA A 225 0.22 -9.56 -4.91
C ALA A 225 0.41 -10.77 -5.83
N PRO A 226 -0.03 -10.76 -7.11
CA PRO A 226 0.14 -11.92 -7.99
C PRO A 226 1.61 -12.24 -8.29
N LEU A 227 2.49 -11.25 -8.36
CA LEU A 227 3.94 -11.47 -8.56
C LEU A 227 4.57 -12.15 -7.34
N ARG A 228 4.29 -11.66 -6.14
CA ARG A 228 4.78 -12.25 -4.89
C ARG A 228 4.30 -13.69 -4.75
N ASP A 229 2.99 -13.94 -4.95
CA ASP A 229 2.40 -15.25 -4.78
C ASP A 229 2.96 -16.26 -5.82
N ALA A 230 3.26 -15.81 -7.04
CA ALA A 230 3.94 -16.63 -8.05
C ALA A 230 5.39 -16.93 -7.67
N ILE A 231 6.14 -15.95 -7.18
CA ILE A 231 7.52 -16.16 -6.73
C ILE A 231 7.56 -17.13 -5.54
N GLU A 232 6.61 -17.03 -4.62
CA GLU A 232 6.50 -17.93 -3.47
C GLU A 232 6.22 -19.38 -3.89
N ALA A 233 5.39 -19.57 -4.92
CA ALA A 233 5.01 -20.90 -5.43
C ALA A 233 6.06 -21.50 -6.40
N GLU A 234 6.74 -20.68 -7.22
CA GLU A 234 7.51 -21.13 -8.38
C GLU A 234 9.00 -20.72 -8.29
N GLY A 235 9.39 -20.00 -7.24
CA GLY A 235 10.76 -19.50 -7.04
C GLY A 235 11.11 -18.25 -7.85
N ALA A 236 10.37 -17.96 -8.92
CA ALA A 236 10.53 -16.75 -9.73
C ALA A 236 9.24 -16.43 -10.50
N ALA A 237 9.10 -15.19 -10.95
CA ALA A 237 8.04 -14.76 -11.85
C ALA A 237 8.63 -13.96 -13.02
N THR A 238 8.17 -14.22 -14.24
CA THR A 238 8.56 -13.40 -15.39
C THR A 238 7.39 -12.52 -15.80
N ALA A 239 7.53 -11.22 -15.55
CA ALA A 239 6.62 -10.19 -16.04
C ALA A 239 7.04 -9.72 -17.43
N ARG A 240 6.11 -9.17 -18.20
CA ARG A 240 6.36 -8.54 -19.51
C ARG A 240 6.29 -7.03 -19.38
N LEU A 241 7.36 -6.36 -19.75
CA LEU A 241 7.45 -4.91 -19.71
C LEU A 241 7.28 -4.34 -21.12
N ASP A 242 6.20 -3.58 -21.33
CA ASP A 242 5.98 -2.80 -22.55
C ASP A 242 6.59 -1.41 -22.35
N LEU A 243 7.66 -1.13 -23.08
CA LEU A 243 8.40 0.13 -23.02
C LEU A 243 7.74 1.25 -23.85
N ARG A 244 6.78 0.93 -24.71
CA ARG A 244 6.04 1.87 -25.57
C ARG A 244 4.55 1.55 -25.66
N PRO A 245 3.80 1.58 -24.54
CA PRO A 245 2.39 1.18 -24.51
C PRO A 245 1.47 2.09 -25.32
N ASP A 246 1.94 3.28 -25.73
CA ASP A 246 1.19 4.24 -26.54
C ASP A 246 1.35 4.02 -28.05
N ILE A 247 2.24 3.10 -28.46
CA ILE A 247 2.46 2.74 -29.85
C ILE A 247 1.98 1.30 -30.07
N ASP A 248 1.19 1.09 -31.07
CA ASP A 248 0.72 -0.22 -31.47
C ASP A 248 1.89 -1.09 -32.00
N THR A 249 1.75 -2.40 -31.91
CA THR A 249 2.83 -3.36 -32.21
C THR A 249 3.25 -3.28 -33.68
N ASP A 250 2.29 -3.18 -34.59
CA ASP A 250 2.58 -3.16 -36.04
C ASP A 250 3.22 -1.83 -36.46
N ALA A 251 2.77 -0.72 -35.88
CA ALA A 251 3.40 0.58 -36.08
C ALA A 251 4.85 0.60 -35.56
N LEU A 252 5.11 -0.08 -34.45
CA LEU A 252 6.46 -0.22 -33.90
C LEU A 252 7.32 -1.16 -34.72
N ALA A 253 6.75 -2.27 -35.22
CA ALA A 253 7.44 -3.20 -36.13
C ALA A 253 7.92 -2.53 -37.42
N ARG A 254 7.04 -1.77 -38.07
CA ARG A 254 7.41 -0.99 -39.26
C ARG A 254 8.58 -0.03 -39.04
N ARG A 255 8.76 0.44 -37.81
CA ARG A 255 9.86 1.35 -37.46
C ARG A 255 11.15 0.63 -37.10
N LEU A 256 11.07 -0.47 -36.34
CA LEU A 256 12.22 -1.11 -35.66
C LEU A 256 12.78 -2.31 -36.42
N ASP A 257 11.93 -3.06 -37.12
CA ASP A 257 12.35 -4.35 -37.70
C ASP A 257 12.95 -4.21 -39.11
N GLY A 258 13.05 -2.96 -39.63
CA GLY A 258 13.76 -2.64 -40.85
C GLY A 258 15.27 -2.54 -40.67
N PRO A 259 16.04 -2.41 -41.78
CA PRO A 259 17.50 -2.32 -41.75
C PRO A 259 17.98 -1.13 -40.90
N ARG A 260 18.92 -1.37 -40.02
CA ARG A 260 19.52 -0.32 -39.13
C ARG A 260 20.49 0.60 -39.88
N GLY A 261 20.97 0.18 -41.06
CA GLY A 261 22.06 0.86 -41.75
C GLY A 261 23.32 0.92 -40.90
N SER A 262 23.99 2.06 -40.87
CA SER A 262 25.21 2.31 -40.06
C SER A 262 24.94 2.68 -38.60
N LEU A 263 23.67 2.69 -38.16
CA LEU A 263 23.34 3.07 -36.80
C LEU A 263 23.71 1.96 -35.79
N SER A 264 24.31 2.35 -34.67
CA SER A 264 24.39 1.45 -33.50
C SER A 264 22.98 1.08 -33.01
N LEU A 265 22.85 -0.09 -32.36
CA LEU A 265 21.57 -0.52 -31.78
C LEU A 265 20.95 0.55 -30.86
N SER A 266 21.76 1.16 -30.04
CA SER A 266 21.31 2.22 -29.12
C SER A 266 20.75 3.43 -29.87
N ASN A 267 21.41 3.87 -30.93
CA ASN A 267 20.96 5.00 -31.74
C ASN A 267 19.71 4.65 -32.54
N HIS A 268 19.61 3.43 -33.06
CA HIS A 268 18.42 2.94 -33.75
C HIS A 268 17.20 2.94 -32.77
N LEU A 269 17.28 2.32 -31.63
CA LEU A 269 16.22 2.30 -30.63
C LEU A 269 15.79 3.70 -30.14
N ARG A 270 16.75 4.61 -29.97
CA ARG A 270 16.47 5.98 -29.55
C ARG A 270 15.75 6.79 -30.65
N ARG A 271 16.21 6.71 -31.90
CA ARG A 271 15.67 7.50 -33.02
C ARG A 271 14.34 6.98 -33.50
N THR A 272 14.19 5.65 -33.65
CA THR A 272 13.00 5.04 -34.27
C THR A 272 11.89 4.74 -33.30
N ALA A 273 12.20 4.30 -32.07
CA ALA A 273 11.22 4.02 -31.05
C ALA A 273 11.12 5.10 -29.94
N GLY A 274 11.99 6.10 -29.94
CA GLY A 274 12.01 7.16 -28.93
C GLY A 274 12.28 6.64 -27.52
N LEU A 275 13.10 5.58 -27.39
CA LEU A 275 13.40 5.00 -26.07
C LEU A 275 14.37 5.88 -25.29
N PRO A 276 14.11 6.15 -24.01
CA PRO A 276 15.08 6.79 -23.13
C PRO A 276 16.27 5.87 -22.86
N PRO A 277 17.43 6.40 -22.42
CA PRO A 277 18.66 5.60 -22.22
C PRO A 277 18.46 4.36 -21.33
N VAL A 278 17.69 4.46 -20.27
CA VAL A 278 17.41 3.31 -19.38
C VAL A 278 16.61 2.21 -20.07
N ALA A 279 15.66 2.56 -20.93
CA ALA A 279 14.89 1.58 -21.71
C ALA A 279 15.76 0.91 -22.78
N VAL A 280 16.66 1.66 -23.41
CA VAL A 280 17.68 1.08 -24.32
C VAL A 280 18.57 0.09 -23.56
N GLY A 281 19.02 0.45 -22.35
CA GLY A 281 19.79 -0.46 -21.49
C GLY A 281 19.02 -1.75 -21.16
N LEU A 282 17.73 -1.66 -20.87
CA LEU A 282 16.90 -2.86 -20.62
C LEU A 282 16.79 -3.78 -21.84
N VAL A 283 16.66 -3.21 -23.04
CA VAL A 283 16.69 -4.00 -24.28
C VAL A 283 18.05 -4.69 -24.44
N GLN A 284 19.16 -4.00 -24.17
CA GLN A 284 20.50 -4.59 -24.20
C GLN A 284 20.68 -5.71 -23.17
N GLU A 285 20.19 -5.52 -21.93
CA GLU A 285 20.16 -6.56 -20.89
C GLU A 285 19.39 -7.81 -21.35
N ALA A 286 18.21 -7.62 -21.95
CA ALA A 286 17.41 -8.73 -22.44
C ALA A 286 18.10 -9.48 -23.58
N LEU A 287 18.71 -8.78 -24.51
CA LEU A 287 19.49 -9.39 -25.60
C LEU A 287 20.68 -10.17 -25.06
N HIS A 288 21.43 -9.59 -24.12
CA HIS A 288 22.57 -10.26 -23.48
C HIS A 288 22.16 -11.55 -22.72
N ASN A 289 20.95 -11.61 -22.22
CA ASN A 289 20.39 -12.76 -21.51
C ASN A 289 19.62 -13.75 -22.42
N GLY A 290 19.86 -13.76 -23.73
CA GLY A 290 19.31 -14.72 -24.68
C GLY A 290 18.02 -14.28 -25.38
N GLY A 291 17.77 -12.98 -25.46
CA GLY A 291 16.62 -12.41 -26.18
C GLY A 291 16.82 -12.20 -27.67
N ASP A 292 17.86 -12.80 -28.29
CA ASP A 292 18.29 -12.52 -29.68
C ASP A 292 17.34 -13.07 -30.78
N ASP A 293 16.49 -14.05 -30.42
CA ASP A 293 15.67 -14.79 -31.41
C ASP A 293 14.36 -14.09 -31.79
N GLN A 294 14.09 -12.89 -31.28
CA GLN A 294 12.84 -12.19 -31.56
C GLN A 294 13.05 -10.80 -32.17
N PRO A 295 12.09 -10.31 -33.00
CA PRO A 295 12.15 -8.95 -33.53
C PRO A 295 12.24 -7.89 -32.44
N LEU A 296 13.01 -6.81 -32.68
CA LEU A 296 13.19 -5.72 -31.73
C LEU A 296 11.85 -5.09 -31.29
N SER A 297 10.90 -4.99 -32.18
CA SER A 297 9.55 -4.50 -31.87
C SER A 297 8.85 -5.35 -30.80
N ARG A 298 8.92 -6.67 -30.93
CA ARG A 298 8.35 -7.59 -29.92
C ARG A 298 9.08 -7.48 -28.58
N LEU A 299 10.40 -7.39 -28.61
CA LEU A 299 11.19 -7.23 -27.40
C LEU A 299 10.84 -5.92 -26.69
N VAL A 300 10.68 -4.80 -27.40
CA VAL A 300 10.26 -3.52 -26.82
C VAL A 300 8.84 -3.56 -26.27
N LYS A 301 7.93 -4.34 -26.87
CA LYS A 301 6.53 -4.48 -26.43
C LYS A 301 6.33 -5.48 -25.30
N ALA A 302 7.21 -6.45 -25.15
CA ALA A 302 7.04 -7.54 -24.18
C ALA A 302 8.39 -7.99 -23.60
N LEU A 303 9.22 -7.02 -23.19
CA LEU A 303 10.53 -7.28 -22.61
C LEU A 303 10.38 -8.16 -21.35
N PRO A 304 11.02 -9.36 -21.35
CA PRO A 304 10.93 -10.26 -20.22
C PRO A 304 11.70 -9.68 -19.01
N LEU A 305 11.01 -9.58 -17.89
CA LEU A 305 11.57 -9.12 -16.62
C LEU A 305 11.44 -10.25 -15.59
N ARG A 306 12.53 -10.94 -15.34
CA ARG A 306 12.59 -12.03 -14.37
C ARG A 306 12.75 -11.45 -12.96
N LEU A 307 11.76 -11.72 -12.12
CA LEU A 307 11.66 -11.28 -10.74
C LEU A 307 11.89 -12.49 -9.82
N THR A 308 12.83 -12.38 -8.88
CA THR A 308 13.30 -13.53 -8.08
C THR A 308 12.89 -13.46 -6.62
N ALA A 309 12.57 -12.28 -6.11
CA ALA A 309 12.09 -12.09 -4.74
C ALA A 309 11.35 -10.76 -4.61
N PRO A 310 10.36 -10.66 -3.71
CA PRO A 310 9.85 -9.36 -3.29
C PRO A 310 10.91 -8.57 -2.54
N GLY A 311 10.82 -7.25 -2.60
CA GLY A 311 11.65 -6.36 -1.78
C GLY A 311 11.37 -6.54 -0.27
N PRO A 312 12.27 -6.06 0.61
CA PRO A 312 12.12 -6.20 2.06
C PRO A 312 10.83 -5.57 2.57
N ILE A 313 10.13 -6.24 3.50
CA ILE A 313 8.88 -5.75 4.08
C ILE A 313 9.06 -4.38 4.76
N ALA A 314 10.20 -4.12 5.35
CA ALA A 314 10.50 -2.84 6.00
C ALA A 314 10.46 -1.63 5.05
N GLY A 315 10.71 -1.86 3.75
CA GLY A 315 10.65 -0.84 2.68
C GLY A 315 9.35 -0.88 1.86
N ALA A 316 8.50 -1.87 2.05
CA ALA A 316 7.24 -1.97 1.33
C ALA A 316 6.28 -0.83 1.72
N ILE A 317 5.40 -0.42 0.81
CA ILE A 317 4.38 0.60 1.12
C ILE A 317 3.41 0.07 2.18
N SER A 318 3.12 -1.23 2.13
CA SER A 318 2.17 -1.88 3.03
C SER A 318 2.50 -3.34 3.26
N SER A 319 1.79 -3.97 4.19
CA SER A 319 1.91 -5.39 4.53
C SER A 319 0.64 -6.15 4.15
N ALA A 320 0.79 -7.36 3.69
CA ALA A 320 -0.26 -8.38 3.67
C ALA A 320 -0.07 -9.30 4.89
N GLY A 321 -1.08 -10.06 5.25
CA GLY A 321 -1.09 -10.88 6.47
C GLY A 321 -1.82 -10.20 7.63
N GLY A 322 -1.59 -10.64 8.84
CA GLY A 322 -2.31 -10.21 10.02
C GLY A 322 -3.40 -11.18 10.43
N LEU A 323 -4.36 -10.75 11.25
CA LEU A 323 -5.44 -11.60 11.74
C LEU A 323 -6.17 -12.31 10.61
N ARG A 324 -6.38 -13.61 10.77
CA ARG A 324 -7.21 -14.39 9.83
C ARG A 324 -8.67 -13.98 9.96
N TRP A 325 -9.41 -14.04 8.87
CA TRP A 325 -10.83 -13.67 8.83
C TRP A 325 -11.70 -14.45 9.81
N GLY A 326 -11.33 -15.69 10.16
CA GLY A 326 -12.01 -16.49 11.15
C GLY A 326 -11.95 -15.96 12.58
N GLU A 327 -10.98 -15.08 12.88
CA GLU A 327 -10.79 -14.49 14.20
C GLU A 327 -11.70 -13.29 14.47
N VAL A 328 -12.41 -12.82 13.46
CA VAL A 328 -13.31 -11.66 13.59
C VAL A 328 -14.71 -11.99 13.09
N ASP A 329 -15.71 -11.37 13.67
CA ASP A 329 -17.10 -11.44 13.21
C ASP A 329 -17.37 -10.46 12.05
N GLU A 330 -18.62 -10.34 11.62
CA GLU A 330 -19.06 -9.44 10.53
C GLU A 330 -18.91 -7.95 10.87
N ARG A 331 -18.81 -7.62 12.16
CA ARG A 331 -18.57 -6.26 12.67
C ARG A 331 -17.10 -5.99 12.94
N PHE A 332 -16.22 -6.90 12.52
CA PHE A 332 -14.77 -6.88 12.79
C PHE A 332 -14.44 -6.93 14.29
N MET A 333 -15.35 -7.44 15.12
CA MET A 333 -15.07 -7.70 16.52
C MET A 333 -14.22 -8.96 16.63
N LEU A 334 -13.15 -8.91 17.43
CA LEU A 334 -12.33 -10.07 17.73
C LEU A 334 -13.20 -11.14 18.42
N ARG A 335 -13.19 -12.35 17.89
CA ARG A 335 -13.86 -13.50 18.51
C ARG A 335 -13.08 -13.91 19.75
N SER A 336 -13.56 -13.48 20.92
CA SER A 336 -12.94 -13.85 22.19
C SER A 336 -13.17 -15.34 22.46
N ARG A 337 -12.11 -16.05 22.79
CA ARG A 337 -12.20 -17.42 23.33
C ARG A 337 -12.45 -17.43 24.84
N ASN A 338 -12.31 -16.28 25.52
CA ASN A 338 -12.58 -16.07 26.94
C ASN A 338 -13.66 -15.01 27.13
N SER A 339 -14.71 -15.35 27.85
CA SER A 339 -15.91 -14.53 28.09
C SER A 339 -15.68 -13.25 28.92
N ALA A 340 -14.49 -13.01 29.45
CA ALA A 340 -14.14 -11.89 30.31
C ALA A 340 -13.47 -10.71 29.60
N SER A 341 -13.14 -10.83 28.31
CA SER A 341 -12.41 -9.76 27.61
C SER A 341 -13.35 -8.67 27.08
N SER A 342 -12.96 -7.42 27.26
CA SER A 342 -13.60 -6.25 26.67
C SER A 342 -13.81 -6.43 25.16
N ARG A 343 -14.92 -5.90 24.63
CA ARG A 343 -15.25 -5.94 23.19
C ARG A 343 -14.16 -5.22 22.39
N SER A 344 -13.29 -5.99 21.73
CA SER A 344 -12.21 -5.45 20.92
C SER A 344 -12.56 -5.50 19.44
N ILE A 345 -12.51 -4.35 18.78
CA ILE A 345 -12.67 -4.20 17.34
C ILE A 345 -11.28 -4.13 16.73
N VAL A 346 -11.06 -4.88 15.65
CA VAL A 346 -9.80 -4.87 14.91
C VAL A 346 -9.90 -3.98 13.68
N SER A 347 -8.95 -3.06 13.54
CA SER A 347 -8.77 -2.29 12.32
C SER A 347 -7.77 -3.00 11.41
N PHE A 348 -8.15 -3.22 10.15
CA PHE A 348 -7.25 -3.79 9.14
C PHE A 348 -6.48 -2.68 8.42
N GLU A 349 -5.17 -2.84 8.29
CA GLU A 349 -4.37 -1.97 7.44
C GLU A 349 -4.66 -2.32 5.97
N CYS A 350 -5.52 -1.54 5.33
CA CYS A 350 -5.81 -1.69 3.91
C CYS A 350 -4.90 -0.80 3.08
N CYS A 351 -4.16 -1.41 2.16
CA CYS A 351 -3.03 -0.85 1.42
C CYS A 351 -3.28 0.36 0.52
N ARG A 352 -4.47 0.91 0.43
CA ARG A 352 -4.75 2.04 -0.46
C ARG A 352 -5.53 3.19 0.14
N VAL A 353 -6.00 3.05 1.37
CA VAL A 353 -6.73 4.14 2.03
C VAL A 353 -6.50 4.05 3.51
N ILE A 354 -6.09 5.14 4.12
CA ILE A 354 -6.22 5.34 5.55
C ILE A 354 -7.72 5.36 5.82
N ARG A 355 -8.30 4.19 6.12
CA ARG A 355 -9.73 4.09 6.37
C ARG A 355 -9.98 4.08 7.86
N TRP A 356 -10.54 5.16 8.28
CA TRP A 356 -11.35 5.20 9.47
C TRP A 356 -12.77 4.86 9.07
N SER A 357 -13.19 3.63 9.31
CA SER A 357 -14.62 3.31 9.26
C SER A 357 -15.28 3.98 10.47
N PRO A 358 -16.39 4.72 10.31
CA PRO A 358 -17.25 5.07 11.43
C PRO A 358 -18.08 3.83 11.82
N LEU A 359 -17.39 2.71 12.04
CA LEU A 359 -18.01 1.56 12.70
C LEU A 359 -18.28 1.94 14.12
N LEU A 360 -19.48 2.39 14.40
CA LEU A 360 -20.10 2.19 15.70
C LEU A 360 -21.46 2.90 15.75
N ASP A 361 -22.49 2.24 15.26
CA ASP A 361 -23.73 2.16 15.99
C ASP A 361 -23.53 1.16 17.14
N LEU A 362 -22.84 1.61 18.19
CA LEU A 362 -22.96 0.96 19.49
C LEU A 362 -24.42 1.15 19.95
N PRO A 363 -25.13 0.10 20.38
CA PRO A 363 -26.48 0.24 20.89
C PRO A 363 -26.45 1.31 21.99
N ARG A 364 -27.32 2.32 21.84
CA ARG A 364 -27.53 3.34 22.88
C ARG A 364 -27.70 2.63 24.21
N ALA A 365 -26.78 2.84 25.13
CA ALA A 365 -26.96 2.43 26.50
C ALA A 365 -28.30 3.03 26.95
N ARG A 366 -29.28 2.19 27.28
CA ARG A 366 -30.53 2.62 27.91
C ARG A 366 -30.11 3.39 29.16
N ARG A 367 -30.39 4.70 29.18
CA ARG A 367 -30.38 5.46 30.44
C ARG A 367 -31.42 4.80 31.32
N GLN A 368 -30.99 4.04 32.33
CA GLN A 368 -31.83 3.76 33.47
C GLN A 368 -31.97 5.08 34.24
N ARG A 369 -33.22 5.47 34.40
CA ARG A 369 -33.62 6.56 35.28
C ARG A 369 -33.39 6.15 36.75
#